data_88bf39a48297602420e43d7ad006ec2b
#
_entry.id   88bf39a48297602420e43d7ad006ec2b
#
_cell.length_a   1.000
_cell.length_b   1.000
_cell.length_c   1.000
_cell.angle_alpha   90.00
_cell.angle_beta   90.00
_cell.angle_gamma   90.00
#
_symmetry.space_group_name_H-M   'P 1'
#
loop_
_entity.id
_entity.type
_entity.pdbx_description
1 polymer ?
#
loop_
_entity_poly.entity_id
_entity_poly.type
_entity_poly.pdbx_seq_one_letter_code
_entity_poly.pdbx_strand_id
1 'polypeptide(L)'
;MSQQSRILAGVFCSGMAAALIAMAALQLPNWLQQRKMVSESPPVVQTAEPEQTPEPQVTAAPTVQPAVTPEPRDFTALLERNPEVIGWIKIDDTDVDLPVMQREGDNSYYLKHDLDGNWDDLGLPYLDYECDIQQSRHLILYGHNMGVGDTVRFSSLQNYREPEYYQEHSVIELDSLNGGQYYKIVAVYAITTRESDGDVFHFNQYVNFADDAAEQEYLDEVAKRAFYTTGDYARADERLLTLCTCTYEMSDARLLIMARPLRDGETLTADEVTVNPDPLLPARWPAGA
;
A
#
# COMPACT_ATOMS: atom_id res chain seq x y z
N MET A 1 33.58 21.40 -48.19
CA MET A 1 32.22 21.20 -47.65
C MET A 1 31.35 22.34 -48.17
N SER A 2 30.29 22.06 -48.93
CA SER A 2 29.49 23.07 -49.58
C SER A 2 28.53 23.73 -48.57
N GLN A 3 28.14 24.98 -48.86
CA GLN A 3 27.25 25.79 -48.02
C GLN A 3 25.90 25.07 -47.74
N GLN A 4 25.48 24.16 -48.59
CA GLN A 4 24.27 23.33 -48.41
C GLN A 4 24.40 22.29 -47.28
N SER A 5 25.59 21.74 -47.04
CA SER A 5 25.81 20.79 -45.91
C SER A 5 25.75 21.44 -44.53
N ARG A 6 26.00 22.76 -44.46
CA ARG A 6 25.91 23.52 -43.19
C ARG A 6 24.48 23.90 -42.81
N ILE A 7 23.62 24.12 -43.81
CA ILE A 7 22.19 24.43 -43.59
C ILE A 7 21.43 23.17 -43.15
N LEU A 8 21.73 22.01 -43.71
CA LEU A 8 21.08 20.75 -43.26
C LEU A 8 21.48 20.34 -41.84
N ALA A 9 22.73 20.56 -41.45
CA ALA A 9 23.16 20.24 -40.07
C ALA A 9 22.52 21.18 -39.02
N GLY A 10 22.28 22.44 -39.37
CA GLY A 10 21.62 23.41 -38.46
C GLY A 10 20.14 23.16 -38.26
N VAL A 11 19.42 22.67 -39.26
CA VAL A 11 17.98 22.35 -39.18
C VAL A 11 17.76 21.05 -38.39
N PHE A 12 18.66 20.08 -38.48
CA PHE A 12 18.55 18.83 -37.70
C PHE A 12 18.77 19.04 -36.20
N CYS A 13 19.73 19.90 -35.83
CA CYS A 13 19.97 20.19 -34.41
C CYS A 13 18.85 21.00 -33.75
N SER A 14 18.21 21.93 -34.50
CA SER A 14 17.08 22.70 -33.95
C SER A 14 15.80 21.88 -33.81
N GLY A 15 15.58 20.91 -34.70
CA GLY A 15 14.42 20.00 -34.63
C GLY A 15 14.51 19.04 -33.42
N MET A 16 15.69 18.49 -33.13
CA MET A 16 15.89 17.61 -31.97
C MET A 16 15.80 18.35 -30.63
N ALA A 17 16.33 19.58 -30.56
CA ALA A 17 16.22 20.40 -29.35
C ALA A 17 14.77 20.79 -29.06
N ALA A 18 13.97 21.12 -30.08
CA ALA A 18 12.56 21.43 -29.92
C ALA A 18 11.73 20.20 -29.50
N ALA A 19 12.05 19.01 -30.04
CA ALA A 19 11.38 17.75 -29.65
C ALA A 19 11.70 17.34 -28.20
N LEU A 20 12.94 17.54 -27.75
CA LEU A 20 13.34 17.26 -26.36
C LEU A 20 12.70 18.25 -25.37
N ILE A 21 12.57 19.52 -25.73
CA ILE A 21 11.89 20.52 -24.91
C ILE A 21 10.38 20.25 -24.89
N ALA A 22 9.77 19.79 -25.97
CA ALA A 22 8.35 19.45 -26.02
C ALA A 22 8.04 18.18 -25.20
N MET A 23 8.92 17.17 -25.17
CA MET A 23 8.75 16.00 -24.29
C MET A 23 8.93 16.34 -22.82
N ALA A 24 9.87 17.24 -22.48
CA ALA A 24 10.06 17.67 -21.08
C ALA A 24 8.90 18.54 -20.54
N ALA A 25 8.12 19.18 -21.43
CA ALA A 25 6.98 20.02 -21.03
C ALA A 25 5.67 19.25 -20.82
N LEU A 26 5.60 17.97 -21.20
CA LEU A 26 4.38 17.15 -21.10
C LEU A 26 4.34 16.21 -19.88
N GLN A 27 5.44 16.10 -19.14
CA GLN A 27 5.45 15.33 -17.91
C GLN A 27 5.40 16.30 -16.72
N LEU A 28 4.22 16.41 -16.09
CA LEU A 28 4.15 17.04 -14.76
C LEU A 28 5.09 16.28 -13.83
N PRO A 29 5.92 16.98 -13.03
CA PRO A 29 6.74 16.29 -12.04
C PRO A 29 5.88 15.41 -11.13
N ASN A 30 6.35 14.22 -10.79
CA ASN A 30 5.63 13.24 -9.98
C ASN A 30 5.04 13.85 -8.69
N TRP A 31 5.78 14.76 -8.04
CA TRP A 31 5.31 15.44 -6.83
C TRP A 31 4.07 16.34 -7.05
N LEU A 32 3.85 16.86 -8.26
CA LEU A 32 2.64 17.66 -8.56
C LEU A 32 1.40 16.77 -8.71
N GLN A 33 1.55 15.58 -9.28
CA GLN A 33 0.45 14.60 -9.37
C GLN A 33 0.10 14.07 -7.97
N GLN A 34 1.10 13.75 -7.15
CA GLN A 34 0.88 13.33 -5.77
C GLN A 34 0.18 14.43 -4.95
N ARG A 35 0.64 15.69 -5.04
CA ARG A 35 -0.04 16.82 -4.39
C ARG A 35 -1.50 16.98 -4.82
N LYS A 36 -1.80 16.74 -6.10
CA LYS A 36 -3.18 16.79 -6.59
C LYS A 36 -4.03 15.72 -5.92
N MET A 37 -3.51 14.49 -5.77
CA MET A 37 -4.22 13.41 -5.10
C MET A 37 -4.48 13.70 -3.62
N VAL A 38 -3.47 14.17 -2.88
CA VAL A 38 -3.62 14.57 -1.46
C VAL A 38 -4.63 15.72 -1.31
N SER A 39 -4.66 16.67 -2.25
CA SER A 39 -5.63 17.76 -2.26
C SER A 39 -7.07 17.28 -2.56
N GLU A 40 -7.24 16.09 -3.08
CA GLU A 40 -8.52 15.44 -3.38
C GLU A 40 -8.97 14.47 -2.27
N SER A 41 -8.22 14.37 -1.17
CA SER A 41 -8.61 13.55 -0.01
C SER A 41 -10.00 13.95 0.47
N PRO A 42 -10.91 12.98 0.69
CA PRO A 42 -12.25 13.27 1.18
C PRO A 42 -12.20 13.97 2.55
N PRO A 43 -13.12 14.90 2.83
CA PRO A 43 -13.18 15.51 4.15
C PRO A 43 -13.53 14.47 5.21
N VAL A 44 -12.86 14.59 6.35
CA VAL A 44 -13.20 13.80 7.54
C VAL A 44 -14.42 14.39 8.19
N VAL A 45 -15.45 13.60 8.42
CA VAL A 45 -16.69 14.04 9.08
C VAL A 45 -16.46 14.03 10.59
N GLN A 46 -16.35 15.20 11.19
CA GLN A 46 -16.28 15.33 12.65
C GLN A 46 -17.63 14.97 13.28
N THR A 47 -17.67 13.82 13.93
CA THR A 47 -18.82 13.44 14.77
C THR A 47 -18.71 14.18 16.11
N ALA A 48 -19.74 14.92 16.47
CA ALA A 48 -19.78 15.60 17.77
C ALA A 48 -19.72 14.57 18.92
N GLU A 49 -18.73 14.71 19.78
CA GLU A 49 -18.55 13.87 20.98
C GLU A 49 -19.80 13.99 21.88
N PRO A 50 -20.43 12.87 22.30
CA PRO A 50 -21.58 12.96 23.21
C PRO A 50 -21.11 13.43 24.60
N GLU A 51 -21.75 14.47 25.08
CA GLU A 51 -21.52 15.08 26.39
C GLU A 51 -21.71 14.03 27.51
N GLN A 52 -20.62 13.65 28.18
CA GLN A 52 -20.62 12.65 29.26
C GLN A 52 -21.22 13.25 30.52
N THR A 53 -22.40 12.72 30.90
CA THR A 53 -22.96 12.93 32.24
C THR A 53 -22.17 12.06 33.25
N PRO A 54 -21.70 12.59 34.39
CA PRO A 54 -20.95 11.80 35.38
C PRO A 54 -21.86 10.84 36.14
N GLU A 55 -21.63 9.54 35.92
CA GLU A 55 -22.25 8.46 36.68
C GLU A 55 -21.34 7.99 37.81
N PRO A 56 -21.88 7.47 38.95
CA PRO A 56 -21.10 7.21 40.18
C PRO A 56 -20.14 6.02 39.98
N GLN A 57 -18.90 6.19 40.49
CA GLN A 57 -17.83 5.20 40.51
C GLN A 57 -18.25 3.90 41.19
N VAL A 58 -18.48 2.88 40.37
CA VAL A 58 -18.44 1.47 40.80
C VAL A 58 -17.05 0.96 40.38
N THR A 59 -16.33 0.35 41.34
CA THR A 59 -15.02 -0.27 41.09
C THR A 59 -15.20 -1.41 40.08
N ALA A 60 -15.02 -1.10 38.80
CA ALA A 60 -15.13 -2.04 37.71
C ALA A 60 -13.82 -2.81 37.52
N ALA A 61 -13.94 -4.09 37.13
CA ALA A 61 -12.85 -4.86 36.52
C ALA A 61 -12.18 -4.04 35.40
N PRO A 62 -10.91 -4.26 35.05
CA PRO A 62 -10.25 -3.50 34.01
C PRO A 62 -11.07 -3.59 32.70
N THR A 63 -11.75 -2.51 32.37
CA THR A 63 -12.48 -2.38 31.10
C THR A 63 -11.45 -2.15 30.03
N VAL A 64 -11.24 -3.13 29.14
CA VAL A 64 -10.42 -2.95 27.95
C VAL A 64 -11.11 -1.90 27.09
N GLN A 65 -10.40 -0.83 26.76
CA GLN A 65 -10.93 0.20 25.87
C GLN A 65 -11.08 -0.40 24.46
N PRO A 66 -12.20 -0.14 23.76
CA PRO A 66 -12.32 -0.53 22.36
C PRO A 66 -11.19 0.05 21.50
N ALA A 67 -10.82 -0.65 20.42
CA ALA A 67 -9.86 -0.15 19.45
C ALA A 67 -10.34 1.19 18.89
N VAL A 68 -9.38 2.12 18.75
CA VAL A 68 -9.65 3.39 18.07
C VAL A 68 -9.90 3.12 16.60
N THR A 69 -10.89 3.79 16.02
CA THR A 69 -11.17 3.73 14.57
C THR A 69 -10.90 5.09 13.93
N PRO A 70 -10.55 5.13 12.63
CA PRO A 70 -10.44 6.39 11.90
C PRO A 70 -11.74 7.18 11.89
N GLU A 71 -11.63 8.50 11.78
CA GLU A 71 -12.78 9.37 11.54
C GLU A 71 -13.40 9.04 10.17
N PRO A 72 -14.73 8.92 10.07
CA PRO A 72 -15.40 8.59 8.80
C PRO A 72 -15.08 9.60 7.70
N ARG A 73 -14.82 9.11 6.47
CA ARG A 73 -14.61 9.93 5.28
C ARG A 73 -15.87 10.03 4.44
N ASP A 74 -16.07 11.18 3.81
CA ASP A 74 -17.15 11.40 2.83
C ASP A 74 -16.63 11.10 1.41
N PHE A 75 -17.05 9.99 0.84
CA PHE A 75 -16.67 9.54 -0.50
C PHE A 75 -17.58 10.08 -1.62
N THR A 76 -18.60 10.90 -1.33
CA THR A 76 -19.63 11.32 -2.29
C THR A 76 -19.02 11.89 -3.56
N ALA A 77 -18.12 12.87 -3.44
CA ALA A 77 -17.51 13.52 -4.60
C ALA A 77 -16.60 12.57 -5.42
N LEU A 78 -15.94 11.61 -4.76
CA LEU A 78 -15.11 10.62 -5.45
C LEU A 78 -15.95 9.61 -6.22
N LEU A 79 -17.06 9.14 -5.63
CA LEU A 79 -18.00 8.21 -6.25
C LEU A 79 -18.75 8.83 -7.44
N GLU A 80 -19.02 10.15 -7.40
CA GLU A 80 -19.56 10.89 -8.56
C GLU A 80 -18.57 10.92 -9.73
N ARG A 81 -17.27 10.94 -9.46
CA ARG A 81 -16.22 10.91 -10.50
C ARG A 81 -15.96 9.49 -10.99
N ASN A 82 -15.85 8.54 -10.08
CA ASN A 82 -15.56 7.15 -10.41
C ASN A 82 -16.22 6.19 -9.41
N PRO A 83 -17.24 5.42 -9.83
CA PRO A 83 -17.91 4.46 -8.95
C PRO A 83 -17.06 3.25 -8.59
N GLU A 84 -15.89 3.04 -9.19
CA GLU A 84 -14.92 1.99 -8.86
C GLU A 84 -14.02 2.37 -7.67
N VAL A 85 -14.21 3.55 -7.05
CA VAL A 85 -13.62 3.88 -5.74
C VAL A 85 -14.30 3.05 -4.67
N ILE A 86 -13.51 2.31 -3.90
CA ILE A 86 -14.00 1.44 -2.82
C ILE A 86 -13.51 1.87 -1.44
N GLY A 87 -12.56 2.80 -1.37
CA GLY A 87 -11.98 3.23 -0.11
C GLY A 87 -10.84 4.22 -0.28
N TRP A 88 -10.12 4.40 0.82
CA TRP A 88 -8.96 5.27 0.93
C TRP A 88 -7.90 4.60 1.81
N ILE A 89 -6.64 4.64 1.39
CA ILE A 89 -5.50 4.16 2.18
C ILE A 89 -4.61 5.31 2.58
N LYS A 90 -4.15 5.31 3.84
CA LYS A 90 -3.22 6.31 4.36
C LYS A 90 -2.19 5.67 5.27
N ILE A 91 -0.94 6.13 5.15
CA ILE A 91 0.14 5.90 6.10
C ILE A 91 0.68 7.28 6.48
N ASP A 92 0.60 7.64 7.75
CA ASP A 92 0.97 8.97 8.22
C ASP A 92 2.43 9.30 7.88
N ASP A 93 2.65 10.58 7.54
CA ASP A 93 3.96 11.14 7.17
C ASP A 93 4.61 10.49 5.94
N THR A 94 3.81 9.85 5.06
CA THR A 94 4.25 9.29 3.77
C THR A 94 3.40 9.81 2.60
N ASP A 95 3.82 9.49 1.36
CA ASP A 95 3.04 9.77 0.16
C ASP A 95 1.89 8.76 -0.09
N VAL A 96 1.69 7.81 0.83
CA VAL A 96 0.54 6.90 0.80
C VAL A 96 -0.65 7.59 1.48
N ASP A 97 -1.37 8.40 0.72
CA ASP A 97 -2.64 9.05 1.07
C ASP A 97 -3.49 9.13 -0.21
N LEU A 98 -4.19 8.02 -0.54
CA LEU A 98 -4.64 7.70 -1.89
C LEU A 98 -5.98 6.99 -1.90
N PRO A 99 -6.84 7.23 -2.93
CA PRO A 99 -8.02 6.41 -3.16
C PRO A 99 -7.63 4.99 -3.48
N VAL A 100 -8.43 4.04 -3.01
CA VAL A 100 -8.33 2.62 -3.34
C VAL A 100 -9.40 2.29 -4.36
N MET A 101 -8.95 1.71 -5.47
CA MET A 101 -9.79 1.34 -6.59
C MET A 101 -10.07 -0.15 -6.61
N GLN A 102 -11.15 -0.57 -7.27
CA GLN A 102 -11.36 -1.97 -7.61
C GLN A 102 -12.15 -2.09 -8.89
N ARG A 103 -11.65 -2.91 -9.82
CA ARG A 103 -12.36 -3.23 -11.07
C ARG A 103 -12.67 -4.70 -11.13
N GLU A 104 -13.93 -5.04 -11.37
CA GLU A 104 -14.36 -6.43 -11.46
C GLU A 104 -13.59 -7.18 -12.57
N GLY A 105 -12.97 -8.30 -12.18
CA GLY A 105 -12.24 -9.20 -13.07
C GLY A 105 -10.94 -8.64 -13.67
N ASP A 106 -10.42 -7.49 -13.20
CA ASP A 106 -9.21 -6.89 -13.78
C ASP A 106 -8.28 -6.25 -12.73
N ASN A 107 -7.21 -6.97 -12.38
CA ASN A 107 -6.13 -6.49 -11.50
C ASN A 107 -5.05 -5.69 -12.27
N SER A 108 -5.30 -5.23 -13.48
CA SER A 108 -4.28 -4.52 -14.28
C SER A 108 -4.66 -3.09 -14.64
N TYR A 109 -5.95 -2.76 -14.66
CA TYR A 109 -6.44 -1.48 -15.16
C TYR A 109 -5.83 -0.29 -14.39
N TYR A 110 -5.95 -0.28 -13.07
CA TYR A 110 -5.46 0.81 -12.23
C TYR A 110 -3.93 0.87 -12.07
N LEU A 111 -3.21 -0.10 -12.62
CA LEU A 111 -1.75 0.06 -12.81
C LEU A 111 -1.40 1.22 -13.76
N LYS A 112 -2.31 1.60 -14.68
CA LYS A 112 -2.05 2.57 -15.74
C LYS A 112 -3.17 3.59 -15.94
N HIS A 113 -4.05 3.76 -14.96
CA HIS A 113 -5.15 4.71 -15.07
C HIS A 113 -5.31 5.52 -13.78
N ASP A 114 -5.63 6.81 -13.98
CA ASP A 114 -5.99 7.72 -12.90
C ASP A 114 -7.46 7.55 -12.47
N LEU A 115 -7.89 8.41 -11.53
CA LEU A 115 -9.26 8.42 -11.02
C LEU A 115 -10.32 8.71 -12.09
N ASP A 116 -9.98 9.47 -13.13
CA ASP A 116 -10.88 9.82 -14.22
C ASP A 116 -10.84 8.80 -15.38
N GLY A 117 -10.09 7.71 -15.22
CA GLY A 117 -9.92 6.67 -16.23
C GLY A 117 -8.99 7.05 -17.38
N ASN A 118 -8.21 8.13 -17.24
CA ASN A 118 -7.20 8.49 -18.22
C ASN A 118 -5.93 7.66 -17.98
N TRP A 119 -5.14 7.47 -19.05
CA TRP A 119 -3.83 6.85 -18.91
C TRP A 119 -2.91 7.64 -17.99
N ASP A 120 -2.39 6.99 -16.98
CA ASP A 120 -1.42 7.50 -16.03
C ASP A 120 -0.41 6.41 -15.66
N ASP A 121 0.88 6.64 -15.97
CA ASP A 121 1.94 5.67 -15.67
C ASP A 121 2.14 5.43 -14.17
N LEU A 122 1.68 6.35 -13.31
CA LEU A 122 1.70 6.18 -11.86
C LEU A 122 0.59 5.23 -11.38
N GLY A 123 -0.54 5.17 -12.07
CA GLY A 123 -1.71 4.43 -11.65
C GLY A 123 -2.24 4.80 -10.28
N LEU A 124 -3.07 3.97 -9.71
CA LEU A 124 -3.62 4.10 -8.35
C LEU A 124 -3.51 2.78 -7.59
N PRO A 125 -3.46 2.79 -6.26
CA PRO A 125 -3.64 1.58 -5.46
C PRO A 125 -4.99 0.94 -5.73
N TYR A 126 -5.00 -0.39 -5.82
CA TYR A 126 -6.23 -1.14 -6.05
C TYR A 126 -6.28 -2.43 -5.24
N LEU A 127 -7.49 -2.78 -4.83
CA LEU A 127 -7.80 -4.05 -4.18
C LEU A 127 -7.88 -5.16 -5.22
N ASP A 128 -7.36 -6.34 -4.89
CA ASP A 128 -7.54 -7.53 -5.73
C ASP A 128 -9.02 -7.75 -6.03
N TYR A 129 -9.35 -8.03 -7.30
CA TYR A 129 -10.75 -8.17 -7.72
C TYR A 129 -11.45 -9.36 -7.05
N GLU A 130 -10.71 -10.37 -6.56
CA GLU A 130 -11.26 -11.49 -5.83
C GLU A 130 -11.58 -11.16 -4.36
N CYS A 131 -11.09 -10.01 -3.86
CA CYS A 131 -11.39 -9.54 -2.52
C CYS A 131 -12.73 -8.81 -2.46
N ASP A 132 -13.50 -9.07 -1.41
CA ASP A 132 -14.59 -8.21 -0.96
C ASP A 132 -14.07 -7.35 0.21
N ILE A 133 -14.08 -6.01 0.03
CA ILE A 133 -13.55 -5.08 1.05
C ILE A 133 -14.29 -5.17 2.39
N GLN A 134 -15.46 -5.79 2.46
CA GLN A 134 -16.23 -5.97 3.69
C GLN A 134 -16.11 -7.36 4.29
N GLN A 135 -15.96 -8.40 3.46
CA GLN A 135 -16.15 -9.78 3.87
C GLN A 135 -14.89 -10.65 3.80
N SER A 136 -13.94 -10.33 2.88
CA SER A 136 -12.74 -11.15 2.75
C SER A 136 -11.89 -11.13 4.02
N ARG A 137 -11.37 -12.28 4.39
CA ARG A 137 -10.47 -12.43 5.56
C ARG A 137 -9.08 -11.88 5.30
N HIS A 138 -8.67 -11.78 4.06
CA HIS A 138 -7.41 -11.17 3.67
C HIS A 138 -7.64 -10.20 2.52
N LEU A 139 -7.35 -8.93 2.75
CA LEU A 139 -7.37 -7.86 1.78
C LEU A 139 -5.99 -7.70 1.16
N ILE A 140 -5.92 -7.67 -0.17
CA ILE A 140 -4.67 -7.56 -0.91
C ILE A 140 -4.73 -6.32 -1.78
N LEU A 141 -3.91 -5.31 -1.45
CA LEU A 141 -3.80 -4.08 -2.21
C LEU A 141 -2.49 -4.05 -2.98
N TYR A 142 -2.60 -3.72 -4.26
CA TYR A 142 -1.46 -3.54 -5.15
C TYR A 142 -1.22 -2.06 -5.43
N GLY A 143 0.04 -1.69 -5.65
CA GLY A 143 0.42 -0.35 -6.06
C GLY A 143 1.81 -0.32 -6.66
N HIS A 144 2.08 0.69 -7.49
CA HIS A 144 3.37 0.85 -8.16
C HIS A 144 4.48 1.25 -7.20
N ASN A 145 5.66 0.66 -7.44
CA ASN A 145 6.94 1.24 -7.05
C ASN A 145 7.55 1.90 -8.31
N MET A 146 7.79 3.20 -8.27
CA MET A 146 8.29 3.98 -9.40
C MET A 146 9.82 3.98 -9.52
N GLY A 147 10.53 3.39 -8.57
CA GLY A 147 11.98 3.23 -8.63
C GLY A 147 12.67 3.50 -7.31
N VAL A 148 13.97 3.25 -7.31
CA VAL A 148 14.83 3.47 -6.15
C VAL A 148 14.88 4.97 -5.80
N GLY A 149 14.54 5.30 -4.56
CA GLY A 149 14.54 6.67 -4.05
C GLY A 149 13.30 7.50 -4.43
N ASP A 150 12.32 6.90 -5.14
CA ASP A 150 11.01 7.51 -5.34
C ASP A 150 10.12 7.24 -4.10
N THR A 151 9.15 8.13 -3.83
CA THR A 151 8.23 8.01 -2.70
C THR A 151 6.76 7.92 -3.12
N VAL A 152 6.44 8.26 -4.38
CA VAL A 152 5.05 8.30 -4.86
C VAL A 152 4.43 6.90 -4.92
N ARG A 153 3.14 6.81 -4.72
CA ARG A 153 2.36 5.57 -4.66
C ARG A 153 2.92 4.65 -3.56
N PHE A 154 3.22 3.39 -3.91
CA PHE A 154 3.81 2.40 -3.00
C PHE A 154 5.34 2.36 -3.08
N SER A 155 6.00 3.36 -3.68
CA SER A 155 7.45 3.41 -3.75
C SER A 155 8.09 3.51 -2.36
N SER A 156 7.50 4.30 -1.45
CA SER A 156 7.98 4.44 -0.06
C SER A 156 7.95 3.13 0.72
N LEU A 157 7.15 2.14 0.32
CA LEU A 157 7.08 0.84 0.99
C LEU A 157 8.44 0.10 0.99
N GLN A 158 9.34 0.42 0.04
CA GLN A 158 10.70 -0.13 0.05
C GLN A 158 11.48 0.19 1.33
N ASN A 159 11.18 1.31 1.96
CA ASN A 159 11.86 1.75 3.18
C ASN A 159 11.52 0.84 4.39
N TYR A 160 10.40 0.11 4.36
CA TYR A 160 10.06 -0.86 5.42
C TYR A 160 11.03 -2.03 5.53
N ARG A 161 11.94 -2.20 4.60
CA ARG A 161 13.05 -3.15 4.77
C ARG A 161 13.96 -2.80 5.94
N GLU A 162 14.01 -1.51 6.28
CA GLU A 162 14.72 -0.99 7.45
C GLU A 162 13.73 -0.88 8.62
N PRO A 163 13.98 -1.59 9.74
CA PRO A 163 13.08 -1.56 10.91
C PRO A 163 12.87 -0.14 11.49
N GLU A 164 13.83 0.77 11.29
CA GLU A 164 13.74 2.16 11.72
C GLU A 164 12.60 2.89 11.04
N TYR A 165 12.36 2.63 9.76
CA TYR A 165 11.23 3.22 9.03
C TYR A 165 9.88 2.74 9.59
N TYR A 166 9.79 1.47 9.98
CA TYR A 166 8.60 0.95 10.65
C TYR A 166 8.32 1.67 11.98
N GLN A 167 9.35 2.05 12.74
CA GLN A 167 9.16 2.75 14.02
C GLN A 167 8.42 4.09 13.85
N GLU A 168 8.56 4.73 12.71
CA GLU A 168 7.92 6.02 12.39
C GLU A 168 6.58 5.84 11.67
N HIS A 169 6.38 4.71 10.95
CA HIS A 169 5.24 4.46 10.06
C HIS A 169 4.59 3.09 10.30
N SER A 170 4.25 2.77 11.55
CA SER A 170 3.84 1.41 11.96
C SER A 170 2.38 1.06 11.70
N VAL A 171 1.55 2.03 11.28
CA VAL A 171 0.10 1.89 11.17
C VAL A 171 -0.37 2.27 9.77
N ILE A 172 -1.27 1.46 9.25
CA ILE A 172 -2.00 1.74 8.01
C ILE A 172 -3.44 2.07 8.37
N GLU A 173 -3.96 3.19 7.88
CA GLU A 173 -5.37 3.52 7.89
C GLU A 173 -5.98 3.05 6.58
N LEU A 174 -7.03 2.24 6.64
CA LEU A 174 -7.81 1.82 5.49
C LEU A 174 -9.28 2.14 5.74
N ASP A 175 -9.78 3.13 5.01
CA ASP A 175 -11.20 3.48 5.02
C ASP A 175 -11.91 2.77 3.87
N SER A 176 -13.05 2.19 4.17
CA SER A 176 -14.03 1.73 3.19
C SER A 176 -15.22 2.68 3.16
N LEU A 177 -16.13 2.48 2.22
CA LEU A 177 -17.38 3.26 2.14
C LEU A 177 -18.28 3.08 3.38
N ASN A 178 -18.02 2.06 4.21
CA ASN A 178 -18.80 1.72 5.41
C ASN A 178 -18.07 1.99 6.73
N GLY A 179 -16.93 2.64 6.68
CA GLY A 179 -16.11 2.98 7.85
C GLY A 179 -14.65 2.57 7.70
N GLY A 180 -13.83 3.11 8.57
CA GLY A 180 -12.39 2.92 8.58
C GLY A 180 -11.90 1.95 9.65
N GLN A 181 -10.69 1.44 9.43
CA GLN A 181 -9.96 0.58 10.34
C GLN A 181 -8.48 0.93 10.34
N TYR A 182 -7.87 0.96 11.52
CA TYR A 182 -6.41 0.96 11.64
C TYR A 182 -5.86 -0.45 11.63
N TYR A 183 -4.77 -0.64 10.90
CA TYR A 183 -4.04 -1.90 10.81
C TYR A 183 -2.61 -1.71 11.32
N LYS A 184 -2.15 -2.57 12.21
CA LYS A 184 -0.75 -2.60 12.65
C LYS A 184 0.06 -3.51 11.75
N ILE A 185 1.16 -3.01 11.21
CA ILE A 185 2.08 -3.79 10.40
C ILE A 185 2.72 -4.86 11.28
N VAL A 186 2.69 -6.12 10.83
CA VAL A 186 3.19 -7.28 11.59
C VAL A 186 4.30 -8.06 10.89
N ALA A 187 4.45 -7.91 9.57
CA ALA A 187 5.54 -8.53 8.83
C ALA A 187 5.88 -7.77 7.56
N VAL A 188 7.16 -7.76 7.21
CA VAL A 188 7.68 -7.24 5.94
C VAL A 188 8.50 -8.37 5.31
N TYR A 189 8.16 -8.76 4.08
CA TYR A 189 8.78 -9.90 3.42
C TYR A 189 8.86 -9.72 1.91
N ALA A 190 9.74 -10.50 1.28
CA ALA A 190 9.89 -10.51 -0.17
C ALA A 190 9.60 -11.89 -0.75
N ILE A 191 9.02 -11.90 -1.96
CA ILE A 191 8.77 -13.11 -2.73
C ILE A 191 9.21 -12.94 -4.18
N THR A 192 9.33 -14.06 -4.91
CA THR A 192 9.36 -14.06 -6.37
C THR A 192 8.00 -14.49 -6.94
N THR A 193 7.68 -13.99 -8.14
CA THR A 193 6.53 -14.47 -8.93
C THR A 193 6.95 -15.43 -10.04
N ARG A 194 8.23 -15.83 -10.07
CA ARG A 194 8.83 -16.63 -11.13
C ARG A 194 9.36 -17.96 -10.57
N GLU A 195 8.82 -19.09 -11.03
CA GLU A 195 9.21 -20.44 -10.61
C GLU A 195 10.70 -20.74 -10.80
N SER A 196 11.34 -20.15 -11.82
CA SER A 196 12.78 -20.32 -12.04
C SER A 196 13.67 -19.73 -10.94
N ASP A 197 13.11 -18.92 -10.08
CA ASP A 197 13.81 -18.18 -9.02
C ASP A 197 13.57 -18.79 -7.62
N GLY A 198 13.04 -20.02 -7.59
CA GLY A 198 12.83 -20.79 -6.38
C GLY A 198 11.36 -20.98 -6.03
N ASP A 199 11.07 -21.12 -4.75
CA ASP A 199 9.73 -21.31 -4.23
C ASP A 199 8.89 -20.04 -4.45
N VAL A 200 7.75 -20.21 -5.15
CA VAL A 200 6.77 -19.14 -5.39
C VAL A 200 5.69 -19.22 -4.33
N PHE A 201 5.67 -18.24 -3.45
CA PHE A 201 4.60 -18.11 -2.46
C PHE A 201 3.41 -17.37 -3.07
N HIS A 202 2.38 -18.10 -3.44
CA HIS A 202 1.16 -17.58 -4.08
C HIS A 202 0.23 -16.91 -3.07
N PHE A 203 0.71 -15.86 -2.38
CA PHE A 203 -0.02 -15.14 -1.32
C PHE A 203 -1.41 -14.67 -1.75
N ASN A 204 -1.59 -14.35 -3.03
CA ASN A 204 -2.83 -13.84 -3.60
C ASN A 204 -3.91 -14.91 -3.82
N GLN A 205 -3.62 -16.19 -3.59
CA GLN A 205 -4.63 -17.26 -3.58
C GLN A 205 -5.34 -17.37 -2.22
N TYR A 206 -4.88 -16.64 -1.20
CA TYR A 206 -5.38 -16.69 0.17
C TYR A 206 -6.27 -15.48 0.51
N VAL A 207 -7.22 -15.13 -0.37
CA VAL A 207 -8.23 -14.09 -0.12
C VAL A 207 -9.15 -14.48 1.04
N ASN A 208 -9.46 -15.79 1.13
CA ASN A 208 -10.16 -16.41 2.25
C ASN A 208 -9.48 -17.72 2.61
N PHE A 209 -9.61 -18.13 3.86
CA PHE A 209 -9.06 -19.37 4.37
C PHE A 209 -10.17 -20.41 4.57
N ALA A 210 -9.87 -21.68 4.40
CA ALA A 210 -10.81 -22.75 4.61
C ALA A 210 -11.23 -22.86 6.09
N ASP A 211 -10.27 -22.63 6.99
CA ASP A 211 -10.42 -22.61 8.44
C ASP A 211 -9.22 -21.89 9.07
N ASP A 212 -9.21 -21.77 10.40
CA ASP A 212 -8.17 -21.11 11.15
C ASP A 212 -6.82 -21.87 11.07
N ALA A 213 -6.83 -23.18 10.84
CA ALA A 213 -5.60 -23.95 10.65
C ALA A 213 -4.90 -23.58 9.33
N ALA A 214 -5.68 -23.44 8.24
CA ALA A 214 -5.16 -22.99 6.95
C ALA A 214 -4.62 -21.54 7.02
N GLU A 215 -5.26 -20.67 7.80
CA GLU A 215 -4.76 -19.32 8.04
C GLU A 215 -3.48 -19.34 8.86
N GLN A 216 -3.40 -20.18 9.90
CA GLN A 216 -2.17 -20.33 10.68
C GLN A 216 -1.00 -20.82 9.82
N GLU A 217 -1.23 -21.79 8.91
CA GLU A 217 -0.21 -22.24 7.95
C GLU A 217 0.28 -21.10 7.06
N TYR A 218 -0.64 -20.23 6.58
CA TYR A 218 -0.29 -19.04 5.81
C TYR A 218 0.57 -18.07 6.64
N LEU A 219 0.18 -17.78 7.88
CA LEU A 219 0.91 -16.91 8.80
C LEU A 219 2.32 -17.46 9.10
N ASP A 220 2.46 -18.77 9.27
CA ASP A 220 3.75 -19.44 9.49
C ASP A 220 4.65 -19.32 8.24
N GLU A 221 4.09 -19.43 7.05
CA GLU A 221 4.81 -19.25 5.78
C GLU A 221 5.26 -17.78 5.58
N VAL A 222 4.44 -16.81 5.99
CA VAL A 222 4.84 -15.39 5.99
C VAL A 222 5.98 -15.16 6.99
N ALA A 223 5.86 -15.67 8.22
CA ALA A 223 6.89 -15.49 9.25
C ALA A 223 8.26 -16.06 8.83
N LYS A 224 8.28 -17.18 8.10
CA LYS A 224 9.54 -17.76 7.56
C LYS A 224 10.23 -16.82 6.56
N ARG A 225 9.46 -16.04 5.79
CA ARG A 225 9.93 -15.13 4.72
C ARG A 225 10.20 -13.72 5.22
N ALA A 226 9.64 -13.35 6.36
CA ALA A 226 9.73 -12.01 6.89
C ALA A 226 11.19 -11.62 7.19
N PHE A 227 11.59 -10.41 6.80
CA PHE A 227 12.82 -9.77 7.26
C PHE A 227 12.77 -9.55 8.77
N TYR A 228 11.59 -9.17 9.24
CA TYR A 228 11.25 -9.03 10.66
C TYR A 228 9.74 -9.18 10.86
N THR A 229 9.36 -9.45 12.08
CA THR A 229 7.99 -9.39 12.57
C THR A 229 7.90 -8.37 13.71
N THR A 230 6.70 -7.93 14.04
CA THR A 230 6.52 -6.89 15.06
C THR A 230 5.48 -7.30 16.09
N GLY A 231 5.71 -6.91 17.34
CA GLY A 231 4.80 -7.02 18.47
C GLY A 231 4.07 -8.36 18.59
N ASP A 232 2.82 -8.29 18.99
CA ASP A 232 1.88 -9.41 18.92
C ASP A 232 1.53 -9.70 17.47
N TYR A 233 2.16 -10.71 16.88
CA TYR A 233 1.93 -11.16 15.52
C TYR A 233 0.45 -11.42 15.22
N ALA A 234 0.07 -11.52 13.94
CA ALA A 234 -1.28 -11.86 13.53
C ALA A 234 -1.70 -13.25 14.06
N ARG A 235 -2.96 -13.40 14.37
CA ARG A 235 -3.57 -14.66 14.80
C ARG A 235 -4.48 -15.18 13.70
N ALA A 236 -4.59 -16.48 13.59
CA ALA A 236 -5.68 -17.07 12.83
C ALA A 236 -7.01 -16.52 13.41
N ASP A 237 -7.99 -16.27 12.56
CA ASP A 237 -9.26 -15.58 12.82
C ASP A 237 -9.23 -14.04 12.70
N GLU A 238 -8.08 -13.40 12.56
CA GLU A 238 -7.99 -11.97 12.30
C GLU A 238 -8.06 -11.65 10.82
N ARG A 239 -8.64 -10.50 10.50
CA ARG A 239 -8.70 -10.02 9.13
C ARG A 239 -7.35 -9.41 8.73
N LEU A 240 -6.72 -9.95 7.71
CA LEU A 240 -5.41 -9.49 7.25
C LEU A 240 -5.53 -8.39 6.19
N LEU A 241 -4.51 -7.52 6.13
CA LEU A 241 -4.26 -6.57 5.05
C LEU A 241 -2.84 -6.78 4.55
N THR A 242 -2.67 -6.96 3.24
CA THR A 242 -1.33 -7.00 2.63
C THR A 242 -1.21 -5.93 1.54
N LEU A 243 -0.21 -5.06 1.66
CA LEU A 243 0.21 -4.15 0.60
C LEU A 243 1.30 -4.83 -0.22
N CYS A 244 1.14 -4.87 -1.54
CA CYS A 244 2.06 -5.51 -2.46
C CYS A 244 2.59 -4.51 -3.48
N THR A 245 3.90 -4.43 -3.64
CA THR A 245 4.56 -3.61 -4.65
C THR A 245 5.74 -4.34 -5.29
N CYS A 246 6.23 -3.84 -6.42
CA CYS A 246 7.46 -4.35 -7.02
C CYS A 246 8.67 -3.98 -6.15
N THR A 247 9.68 -4.85 -6.14
CA THR A 247 11.01 -4.50 -5.62
C THR A 247 12.05 -4.64 -6.73
N TYR A 248 13.12 -3.84 -6.66
CA TYR A 248 14.11 -3.73 -7.74
C TYR A 248 15.38 -4.54 -7.49
N GLU A 249 15.47 -5.26 -6.39
CA GLU A 249 16.60 -6.14 -6.04
C GLU A 249 16.76 -7.27 -7.05
N MET A 250 15.64 -7.76 -7.58
CA MET A 250 15.62 -8.72 -8.68
C MET A 250 14.35 -8.60 -9.51
N SER A 251 14.41 -9.07 -10.76
CA SER A 251 13.23 -9.08 -11.65
C SER A 251 12.13 -9.97 -11.07
N ASP A 252 10.88 -9.53 -11.21
CA ASP A 252 9.69 -10.27 -10.80
C ASP A 252 9.58 -10.56 -9.29
N ALA A 253 10.37 -9.86 -8.48
CA ALA A 253 10.19 -9.88 -7.04
C ALA A 253 9.15 -8.86 -6.58
N ARG A 254 8.53 -9.16 -5.46
CA ARG A 254 7.57 -8.30 -4.77
C ARG A 254 7.99 -8.11 -3.33
N LEU A 255 7.78 -6.90 -2.83
CA LEU A 255 7.81 -6.57 -1.42
C LEU A 255 6.38 -6.54 -0.91
N LEU A 256 6.16 -7.19 0.22
CA LEU A 256 4.85 -7.28 0.86
C LEU A 256 4.95 -6.78 2.29
N ILE A 257 3.95 -5.96 2.66
CA ILE A 257 3.77 -5.45 4.01
C ILE A 257 2.45 -6.05 4.53
N MET A 258 2.53 -6.98 5.47
CA MET A 258 1.34 -7.58 6.08
C MET A 258 1.00 -6.87 7.38
N ALA A 259 -0.28 -6.62 7.57
CA ALA A 259 -0.84 -5.96 8.74
C ALA A 259 -2.10 -6.67 9.22
N ARG A 260 -2.42 -6.50 10.51
CA ARG A 260 -3.63 -6.96 11.16
C ARG A 260 -4.42 -5.78 11.75
N PRO A 261 -5.71 -5.93 12.03
CA PRO A 261 -6.47 -4.89 12.70
C PRO A 261 -5.85 -4.48 14.03
N LEU A 262 -5.99 -3.19 14.36
CA LEU A 262 -5.73 -2.71 15.72
C LEU A 262 -6.70 -3.40 16.67
N ARG A 263 -6.17 -4.03 17.74
CA ARG A 263 -6.97 -4.73 18.75
C ARG A 263 -7.41 -3.77 19.86
N ASP A 264 -8.45 -4.17 20.59
CA ASP A 264 -8.90 -3.44 21.76
C ASP A 264 -7.77 -3.23 22.78
N GLY A 265 -7.63 -2.01 23.25
CA GLY A 265 -6.60 -1.61 24.22
C GLY A 265 -5.21 -1.35 23.62
N GLU A 266 -5.01 -1.56 22.32
CA GLU A 266 -3.76 -1.19 21.63
C GLU A 266 -3.73 0.30 21.26
N THR A 267 -2.52 0.81 21.05
CA THR A 267 -2.25 2.18 20.62
C THR A 267 -1.74 2.21 19.18
N LEU A 268 -1.79 3.38 18.55
CA LEU A 268 -1.26 3.61 17.19
C LEU A 268 0.28 3.76 17.14
N THR A 269 0.97 3.35 18.20
CA THR A 269 2.44 3.41 18.27
C THR A 269 3.08 2.13 17.74
N ALA A 270 4.32 2.22 17.29
CA ALA A 270 5.10 1.06 16.87
C ALA A 270 5.31 0.06 18.03
N ASP A 271 5.33 -1.21 17.66
CA ASP A 271 5.65 -2.30 18.59
C ASP A 271 7.14 -2.69 18.50
N GLU A 272 7.56 -3.61 19.35
CA GLU A 272 8.91 -4.18 19.31
C GLU A 272 9.14 -4.96 18.02
N VAL A 273 10.32 -4.81 17.42
CA VAL A 273 10.73 -5.51 16.21
C VAL A 273 11.52 -6.77 16.56
N THR A 274 11.15 -7.89 15.96
CA THR A 274 11.91 -9.14 16.02
C THR A 274 12.50 -9.43 14.64
N VAL A 275 13.79 -9.19 14.47
CA VAL A 275 14.51 -9.45 13.21
C VAL A 275 14.65 -10.95 12.98
N ASN A 276 14.36 -11.40 11.77
CA ASN A 276 14.61 -12.78 11.35
C ASN A 276 16.06 -12.87 10.82
N PRO A 277 16.94 -13.64 11.46
CA PRO A 277 18.34 -13.73 11.05
C PRO A 277 18.56 -14.55 9.77
N ASP A 278 17.56 -15.33 9.34
CA ASP A 278 17.66 -16.23 8.18
C ASP A 278 16.31 -16.30 7.43
N PRO A 279 15.86 -15.18 6.82
CA PRO A 279 14.59 -15.17 6.11
C PRO A 279 14.64 -16.04 4.84
N LEU A 280 13.55 -16.76 4.57
CA LEU A 280 13.39 -17.53 3.33
C LEU A 280 13.17 -16.59 2.15
N LEU A 281 14.24 -16.18 1.51
CA LEU A 281 14.26 -15.27 0.38
C LEU A 281 14.21 -16.01 -0.97
N PRO A 282 13.78 -15.33 -2.07
CA PRO A 282 13.92 -15.87 -3.42
C PRO A 282 15.36 -16.31 -3.72
N ALA A 283 15.54 -17.43 -4.42
CA ALA A 283 16.86 -18.06 -4.61
C ALA A 283 17.92 -17.14 -5.28
N ARG A 284 17.47 -16.12 -6.04
CA ARG A 284 18.37 -15.12 -6.66
C ARG A 284 18.36 -13.77 -5.96
N TRP A 285 17.86 -13.72 -4.73
CA TRP A 285 17.93 -12.50 -3.94
C TRP A 285 19.39 -12.10 -3.71
N PRO A 286 19.80 -10.83 -3.96
CA PRO A 286 21.20 -10.45 -3.82
C PRO A 286 21.65 -10.54 -2.37
N ALA A 287 22.86 -11.05 -2.15
CA ALA A 287 23.44 -11.16 -0.81
C ALA A 287 23.66 -9.75 -0.23
N GLY A 288 23.09 -9.49 0.94
CA GLY A 288 23.23 -8.22 1.67
C GLY A 288 22.33 -7.09 1.14
N ALA A 289 21.30 -7.44 0.38
CA ALA A 289 20.28 -6.49 -0.07
C ALA A 289 19.13 -6.38 0.95
#